data_3af93587afb0e037b12e36d54ddd3434
#
_entry.id   3af93587afb0e037b12e36d54ddd3434
#
_cell.length_a   1.000
_cell.length_b   1.000
_cell.length_c   1.000
_cell.angle_alpha   90.00
_cell.angle_beta   90.00
_cell.angle_gamma   90.00
#
_symmetry.space_group_name_H-M   'P 1'
#
loop_
_entity.id
_entity.type
_entity.pdbx_description
1 polymer ?
#
loop_
_entity_poly.entity_id
_entity_poly.type
_entity_poly.pdbx_seq_one_letter_code
_entity_poly.pdbx_strand_id
1 'polypeptide(L)'
;MSADPTVAVRFMLDADAAPGLLSRLLQPFAKRDLIPDRMWSHRAGDTMHVEIALAAMPSDVVHLVDGNLRQVVGVRGLTQVRPETLRQAA
;
A
#
# COMPACT_ATOMS: atom_id res chain seq x y z
N MET A 1 8.07 -27.21 2.04
CA MET A 1 8.06 -26.62 1.97
C MET A 1 8.02 -25.42 1.97
N SER A 2 8.22 -24.92 1.41
CA SER A 2 8.37 -23.61 1.70
C SER A 2 7.25 -22.79 1.27
N ALA A 3 6.75 -22.01 2.10
CA ALA A 3 5.83 -20.99 1.75
C ALA A 3 6.55 -19.97 0.90
N ASP A 4 5.78 -19.23 0.14
CA ASP A 4 6.35 -18.10 -0.58
C ASP A 4 6.97 -17.13 0.40
N PRO A 5 8.07 -16.52 0.03
CA PRO A 5 8.68 -15.55 0.92
C PRO A 5 7.75 -14.37 1.15
N THR A 6 7.87 -13.78 2.31
CA THR A 6 7.15 -12.56 2.64
C THR A 6 8.13 -11.42 2.75
N VAL A 7 7.62 -10.21 2.55
CA VAL A 7 8.43 -9.00 2.63
C VAL A 7 7.66 -7.94 3.40
N ALA A 8 8.41 -7.08 4.06
CA ALA A 8 7.82 -5.87 4.63
C ALA A 8 7.70 -4.83 3.52
N VAL A 9 6.58 -4.16 3.45
CA VAL A 9 6.36 -3.19 2.39
C VAL A 9 5.49 -2.05 2.90
N ARG A 10 5.75 -0.85 2.40
CA ARG A 10 4.91 0.31 2.63
C ARG A 10 4.51 0.90 1.29
N PHE A 11 3.22 1.21 1.17
CA PHE A 11 2.70 1.92 0.02
C PHE A 11 2.37 3.33 0.47
N MET A 12 2.98 4.32 -0.15
CA MET A 12 2.77 5.73 0.17
C MET A 12 2.11 6.38 -1.03
N LEU A 13 0.92 6.92 -0.82
CA LEU A 13 0.11 7.42 -1.92
C LEU A 13 -0.26 8.88 -1.71
N ASP A 14 -0.39 9.59 -2.83
CA ASP A 14 -1.04 10.89 -2.89
C ASP A 14 -2.26 10.71 -3.77
N ALA A 15 -3.40 11.18 -3.30
CA ALA A 15 -4.66 11.02 -4.00
C ALA A 15 -5.56 12.22 -3.77
N ASP A 16 -6.55 12.38 -4.63
CA ASP A 16 -7.58 13.39 -4.44
C ASP A 16 -8.38 13.05 -3.18
N ALA A 17 -8.59 14.03 -2.31
CA ALA A 17 -9.41 13.85 -1.14
C ALA A 17 -10.87 13.75 -1.58
N ALA A 18 -11.46 12.57 -1.44
CA ALA A 18 -12.81 12.30 -1.90
C ALA A 18 -13.48 11.30 -0.97
N PRO A 19 -14.81 11.39 -0.82
CA PRO A 19 -15.53 10.40 -0.03
C PRO A 19 -15.28 9.00 -0.59
N GLY A 20 -15.09 8.04 0.30
CA GLY A 20 -14.90 6.64 -0.10
C GLY A 20 -13.49 6.30 -0.56
N LEU A 21 -12.59 7.27 -0.63
CA LEU A 21 -11.22 7.00 -1.08
C LEU A 21 -10.55 5.92 -0.24
N LEU A 22 -10.57 6.08 1.09
CA LEU A 22 -9.88 5.15 1.97
C LEU A 22 -10.43 3.73 1.84
N SER A 23 -11.74 3.60 1.70
CA SER A 23 -12.35 2.29 1.48
C SER A 23 -11.88 1.65 0.19
N ARG A 24 -11.79 2.45 -0.88
CA ARG A 24 -11.34 1.94 -2.16
C ARG A 24 -9.87 1.52 -2.12
N LEU A 25 -9.05 2.25 -1.35
CA LEU A 25 -7.64 1.90 -1.21
C LEU A 25 -7.44 0.59 -0.43
N LEU A 26 -8.38 0.23 0.43
CA LEU A 26 -8.29 -1.02 1.18
C LEU A 26 -8.78 -2.23 0.40
N GLN A 27 -9.53 -2.03 -0.68
CA GLN A 27 -10.08 -3.12 -1.46
C GLN A 27 -9.03 -4.12 -1.98
N PRO A 28 -7.90 -3.67 -2.55
CA PRO A 28 -6.90 -4.62 -3.04
C PRO A 28 -6.37 -5.55 -1.96
N PHE A 29 -6.35 -5.08 -0.71
CA PHE A 29 -5.92 -5.90 0.41
C PHE A 29 -7.04 -6.83 0.86
N ALA A 30 -8.25 -6.30 0.98
CA ALA A 30 -9.38 -7.07 1.46
C ALA A 30 -9.69 -8.26 0.56
N LYS A 31 -9.65 -8.07 -0.75
CA LYS A 31 -9.99 -9.17 -1.66
C LYS A 31 -8.93 -10.26 -1.72
N ARG A 32 -7.76 -10.02 -1.14
CA ARG A 32 -6.70 -11.02 -1.05
C ARG A 32 -6.49 -11.50 0.36
N ASP A 33 -7.41 -11.15 1.27
CA ASP A 33 -7.33 -11.53 2.68
C ASP A 33 -6.05 -11.06 3.34
N LEU A 34 -5.56 -9.90 2.92
CA LEU A 34 -4.40 -9.28 3.53
C LEU A 34 -4.85 -8.27 4.57
N ILE A 35 -4.13 -8.24 5.68
CA ILE A 35 -4.44 -7.33 6.78
C ILE A 35 -3.29 -6.33 6.92
N PRO A 36 -3.51 -5.06 6.58
CA PRO A 36 -2.48 -4.06 6.83
C PRO A 36 -2.20 -3.93 8.32
N ASP A 37 -0.92 -3.85 8.67
CA ASP A 37 -0.50 -3.69 10.05
C ASP A 37 -0.64 -2.25 10.50
N ARG A 38 -0.55 -1.32 9.56
CA ARG A 38 -0.66 0.09 9.86
C ARG A 38 -1.26 0.81 8.68
N MET A 39 -2.12 1.76 8.96
CA MET A 39 -2.61 2.68 7.96
C MET A 39 -2.61 4.07 8.55
N TRP A 40 -2.08 5.03 7.83
CA TRP A 40 -2.03 6.42 8.23
C TRP A 40 -2.56 7.26 7.09
N SER A 41 -3.35 8.27 7.40
CA SER A 41 -3.85 9.18 6.38
C SER A 41 -3.86 10.60 6.91
N HIS A 42 -3.59 11.53 6.03
CA HIS A 42 -3.56 12.95 6.36
C HIS A 42 -4.12 13.74 5.19
N ARG A 43 -5.10 14.57 5.46
CA ARG A 43 -5.68 15.43 4.45
C ARG A 43 -5.02 16.80 4.50
N ALA A 44 -4.57 17.27 3.35
CA ALA A 44 -4.02 18.61 3.18
C ALA A 44 -4.75 19.24 2.00
N GLY A 45 -5.76 20.08 2.30
CA GLY A 45 -6.59 20.68 1.27
C GLY A 45 -7.34 19.62 0.48
N ASP A 46 -7.11 19.59 -0.83
CA ASP A 46 -7.77 18.64 -1.73
C ASP A 46 -6.97 17.36 -1.93
N THR A 47 -5.86 17.22 -1.22
CA THR A 47 -4.98 16.07 -1.36
C THR A 47 -5.03 15.22 -0.08
N MET A 48 -5.10 13.91 -0.28
CA MET A 48 -4.99 12.95 0.81
C MET A 48 -3.65 12.24 0.67
N HIS A 49 -2.86 12.26 1.73
CA HIS A 49 -1.62 11.49 1.82
C HIS A 49 -1.93 10.24 2.62
N VAL A 50 -1.60 9.06 2.07
CA VAL A 50 -1.95 7.79 2.71
C VAL A 50 -0.74 6.89 2.74
N GLU A 51 -0.55 6.22 3.86
CA GLU A 51 0.48 5.20 4.00
C GLU A 51 -0.17 3.91 4.47
N ILE A 52 0.12 2.81 3.80
CA ILE A 52 -0.37 1.48 4.17
C ILE A 52 0.82 0.56 4.27
N ALA A 53 1.01 -0.03 5.45
CA ALA A 53 2.20 -0.85 5.71
C ALA A 53 1.81 -2.26 6.11
N LEU A 54 2.55 -3.23 5.58
CA LEU A 54 2.42 -4.63 5.94
C LEU A 54 3.80 -5.16 6.34
N ALA A 55 3.85 -5.85 7.47
CA ALA A 55 5.10 -6.40 7.98
C ALA A 55 5.51 -7.68 7.23
N ALA A 56 4.54 -8.45 6.76
CA ALA A 56 4.82 -9.72 6.11
C ALA A 56 3.81 -9.95 5.00
N MET A 57 4.07 -9.37 3.84
CA MET A 57 3.21 -9.50 2.68
C MET A 57 3.81 -10.54 1.74
N PRO A 58 3.00 -11.47 1.18
CA PRO A 58 3.55 -12.42 0.19
C PRO A 58 4.21 -11.64 -0.95
N SER A 59 5.46 -11.96 -1.24
CA SER A 59 6.24 -11.16 -2.19
C SER A 59 5.68 -11.23 -3.61
N ASP A 60 5.02 -12.33 -3.96
CA ASP A 60 4.50 -12.52 -5.30
C ASP A 60 3.23 -11.73 -5.59
N VAL A 61 2.58 -11.16 -4.57
CA VAL A 61 1.38 -10.35 -4.79
C VAL A 61 1.63 -8.86 -4.64
N VAL A 62 2.84 -8.45 -4.23
CA VAL A 62 3.12 -7.03 -4.03
C VAL A 62 2.85 -6.22 -5.30
N HIS A 63 3.34 -6.70 -6.44
CA HIS A 63 3.15 -5.95 -7.70
C HIS A 63 1.68 -5.89 -8.12
N LEU A 64 0.88 -6.90 -7.75
CA LEU A 64 -0.53 -6.90 -8.08
C LEU A 64 -1.27 -5.84 -7.27
N VAL A 65 -0.97 -5.77 -5.98
CA VAL A 65 -1.57 -4.76 -5.10
C VAL A 65 -1.13 -3.36 -5.53
N ASP A 66 0.16 -3.21 -5.83
CA ASP A 66 0.70 -1.93 -6.31
C ASP A 66 -0.08 -1.46 -7.54
N GLY A 67 -0.24 -2.35 -8.52
CA GLY A 67 -0.98 -2.03 -9.74
C GLY A 67 -2.43 -1.66 -9.47
N ASN A 68 -3.10 -2.41 -8.58
CA ASN A 68 -4.48 -2.11 -8.24
C ASN A 68 -4.61 -0.75 -7.55
N LEU A 69 -3.68 -0.43 -6.66
CA LEU A 69 -3.72 0.86 -5.96
C LEU A 69 -3.58 2.02 -6.93
N ARG A 70 -2.69 1.88 -7.92
CA ARG A 70 -2.49 2.93 -8.91
C ARG A 70 -3.72 3.16 -9.77
N GLN A 71 -4.60 2.16 -9.89
CA GLN A 71 -5.81 2.26 -10.69
C GLN A 71 -7.00 2.81 -9.92
N VAL A 72 -6.89 3.01 -8.62
CA VAL A 72 -7.98 3.60 -7.85
C VAL A 72 -8.19 5.03 -8.32
N VAL A 73 -9.44 5.37 -8.62
CA VAL A 73 -9.76 6.72 -9.10
C VAL A 73 -9.32 7.75 -8.09
N GLY A 74 -8.59 8.74 -8.54
CA GLY A 74 -8.09 9.81 -7.70
C GLY A 74 -6.65 9.65 -7.24
N VAL A 75 -6.08 8.45 -7.37
CA VAL A 75 -4.67 8.25 -7.01
C VAL A 75 -3.79 8.94 -8.05
N ARG A 76 -2.93 9.84 -7.57
CA ARG A 76 -2.02 10.60 -8.43
C ARG A 76 -0.62 10.04 -8.45
N GLY A 77 -0.19 9.45 -7.34
CA GLY A 77 1.15 8.89 -7.26
C GLY A 77 1.24 7.85 -6.18
N LEU A 78 2.18 6.93 -6.35
CA LEU A 78 2.43 5.88 -5.38
C LEU A 78 3.91 5.58 -5.34
N THR A 79 4.46 5.49 -4.13
CA THR A 79 5.83 5.06 -3.90
C THR A 79 5.77 3.81 -3.05
N GLN A 80 6.43 2.76 -3.54
CA GLN A 80 6.55 1.53 -2.79
C GLN A 80 7.90 1.50 -2.10
N VAL A 81 7.91 1.26 -0.79
CA VAL A 81 9.13 1.21 -0.01
C VAL A 81 9.24 -0.15 0.62
N ARG A 82 10.42 -0.76 0.52
CA ARG A 82 10.71 -2.04 1.16
C ARG A 82 11.77 -1.82 2.23
N PRO A 83 11.36 -1.72 3.50
CA PRO A 83 12.32 -1.39 4.57
C PRO A 83 13.49 -2.35 4.66
N GLU A 84 13.29 -3.62 4.31
CA GLU A 84 14.39 -4.58 4.34
C GLU A 84 15.49 -4.22 3.36
N THR A 85 15.10 -3.77 2.17
CA THR A 85 16.06 -3.34 1.18
C THR A 85 16.86 -2.15 1.68
N LEU A 86 16.19 -1.22 2.36
CA LEU A 86 16.87 -0.06 2.92
C LEU A 86 17.87 -0.46 4.00
N ARG A 87 17.49 -1.41 4.85
CA ARG A 87 18.39 -1.87 5.89
C ARG A 87 19.61 -2.59 5.32
N GLN A 88 19.41 -3.36 4.28
CA GLN A 88 20.51 -4.06 3.63
C GLN A 88 21.46 -3.09 2.96
N ALA A 89 20.96 -1.99 2.47
CA ALA A 89 21.79 -0.99 1.82
C ALA A 89 22.65 -0.22 2.82
N ALA A 90 22.23 -0.19 4.07
CA ALA A 90 23.01 0.49 5.10
C ALA A 90 24.16 -0.38 5.56
#